data_56a6ae409660ca4ec4d25dd62850e74c
#
_entry.id   56a6ae409660ca4ec4d25dd62850e74c
#
_cell.length_a   1.000
_cell.length_b   1.000
_cell.length_c   1.000
_cell.angle_alpha   90.00
_cell.angle_beta   90.00
_cell.angle_gamma   90.00
#
_symmetry.space_group_name_H-M   'P 1'
#
loop_
_entity.id
_entity.type
_entity.pdbx_description
1 polymer ?
#
loop_
_entity_poly.entity_id
_entity_poly.type
_entity_poly.pdbx_seq_one_letter_code
_entity_poly.pdbx_strand_id
1 'polypeptide(L)'
;YDSYLPSFAKLIPGLVSAYDEAGARSPELSGAIDILRSWDYRTSEESVAMTLAHFYGTLYSKKGNRPAPMNNMELISYFGSESPIEERISIFKEVVSKLESDFGNWNIPWGEVNRYQRLNGDIRQAFDDEKPSMPIGFASGRWGALAAYGARYNNNTKKIYGTRGNSFVAVVEFGPRVKAKTILAGGQSGNPESPHFDDQAIPYAKVQFKEAAFYKEDVLKRAKISYKPGME
;
A
#
# COMPACT_ATOMS: atom_id res chain seq x y z
N TYR A 1 -3.63 -13.74 3.04
CA TYR A 1 -3.36 -12.33 2.73
C TYR A 1 -4.50 -11.75 1.90
N ASP A 2 -5.26 -10.82 2.46
CA ASP A 2 -6.39 -10.22 1.74
C ASP A 2 -6.01 -8.83 1.24
N SER A 3 -6.18 -8.59 -0.07
CA SER A 3 -5.94 -7.31 -0.73
C SER A 3 -7.17 -6.39 -0.77
N TYR A 4 -8.32 -6.85 -0.25
CA TYR A 4 -9.56 -6.09 -0.24
C TYR A 4 -9.52 -4.92 0.76
N LEU A 5 -10.04 -3.78 0.35
CA LEU A 5 -9.97 -2.51 1.07
C LEU A 5 -11.38 -1.99 1.41
N PRO A 6 -11.95 -2.40 2.54
CA PRO A 6 -13.34 -2.08 2.91
C PRO A 6 -13.63 -0.57 3.03
N SER A 7 -12.63 0.24 3.33
CA SER A 7 -12.78 1.68 3.37
C SER A 7 -13.11 2.28 2.00
N PHE A 8 -12.49 1.76 0.94
CA PHE A 8 -12.79 2.23 -0.41
C PHE A 8 -14.11 1.71 -0.95
N ALA A 9 -14.52 0.51 -0.55
CA ALA A 9 -15.86 0.01 -0.86
C ALA A 9 -16.99 0.88 -0.27
N LYS A 10 -16.69 1.67 0.77
CA LYS A 10 -17.63 2.67 1.31
C LYS A 10 -17.46 4.06 0.68
N LEU A 11 -16.22 4.45 0.37
CA LEU A 11 -15.91 5.81 -0.08
C LEU A 11 -16.19 6.02 -1.58
N ILE A 12 -15.77 5.07 -2.43
CA ILE A 12 -15.74 5.25 -3.88
C ILE A 12 -17.13 5.24 -4.53
N PRO A 13 -18.11 4.42 -4.11
CA PRO A 13 -19.45 4.48 -4.69
C PRO A 13 -20.09 5.86 -4.59
N GLY A 14 -19.86 6.58 -3.49
CA GLY A 14 -20.37 7.94 -3.33
C GLY A 14 -19.72 8.97 -4.26
N LEU A 15 -18.46 8.81 -4.62
CA LEU A 15 -17.82 9.63 -5.66
C LEU A 15 -18.39 9.34 -7.04
N VAL A 16 -18.56 8.06 -7.38
CA VAL A 16 -19.12 7.63 -8.66
C VAL A 16 -20.56 8.15 -8.81
N SER A 17 -21.41 7.99 -7.77
CA SER A 17 -22.78 8.54 -7.75
C SER A 17 -22.78 10.06 -7.90
N ALA A 18 -21.91 10.76 -7.19
CA ALA A 18 -21.80 12.22 -7.30
C ALA A 18 -21.44 12.66 -8.72
N TYR A 19 -20.57 11.93 -9.41
CA TYR A 19 -20.25 12.21 -10.81
C TYR A 19 -21.44 11.99 -11.73
N ASP A 20 -22.17 10.89 -11.56
CA ASP A 20 -23.37 10.57 -12.36
C ASP A 20 -24.49 11.64 -12.17
N GLU A 21 -24.71 12.09 -10.93
CA GLU A 21 -25.69 13.13 -10.60
C GLU A 21 -25.28 14.51 -11.11
N ALA A 22 -23.98 14.84 -11.07
CA ALA A 22 -23.47 16.12 -11.59
C ALA A 22 -23.58 16.22 -13.13
N GLY A 23 -23.80 15.09 -13.81
CA GLY A 23 -23.89 15.02 -15.27
C GLY A 23 -22.55 15.36 -15.94
N ALA A 24 -22.58 15.66 -17.23
CA ALA A 24 -21.39 15.90 -18.08
C ALA A 24 -20.60 17.19 -17.75
N ARG A 25 -20.67 17.69 -16.51
CA ARG A 25 -19.98 18.94 -16.09
C ARG A 25 -18.47 18.80 -15.99
N SER A 26 -17.94 17.58 -15.95
CA SER A 26 -16.50 17.31 -15.83
C SER A 26 -16.09 16.12 -16.71
N PRO A 27 -16.21 16.25 -18.05
CA PRO A 27 -15.93 15.16 -18.98
C PRO A 27 -14.48 14.65 -18.88
N GLU A 28 -13.55 15.53 -18.45
CA GLU A 28 -12.15 15.20 -18.19
C GLU A 28 -11.96 14.13 -17.11
N LEU A 29 -12.93 13.91 -16.24
CA LEU A 29 -12.88 12.91 -15.18
C LEU A 29 -13.43 11.55 -15.60
N SER A 30 -14.11 11.45 -16.74
CA SER A 30 -14.85 10.25 -17.17
C SER A 30 -13.99 9.00 -17.12
N GLY A 31 -12.82 9.01 -17.76
CA GLY A 31 -11.93 7.83 -17.77
C GLY A 31 -11.48 7.39 -16.39
N ALA A 32 -11.19 8.32 -15.48
CA ALA A 32 -10.79 8.01 -14.13
C ALA A 32 -11.96 7.45 -13.29
N ILE A 33 -13.15 8.00 -13.47
CA ILE A 33 -14.39 7.50 -12.83
C ILE A 33 -14.75 6.09 -13.34
N ASP A 34 -14.60 5.80 -14.64
CA ASP A 34 -14.90 4.49 -15.19
C ASP A 34 -13.96 3.40 -14.64
N ILE A 35 -12.68 3.73 -14.40
CA ILE A 35 -11.75 2.85 -13.71
C ILE A 35 -12.20 2.57 -12.27
N LEU A 36 -12.61 3.60 -11.54
CA LEU A 36 -13.11 3.46 -10.16
C LEU A 36 -14.44 2.70 -10.10
N ARG A 37 -15.33 2.89 -11.08
CA ARG A 37 -16.62 2.21 -11.20
C ARG A 37 -16.48 0.70 -11.37
N SER A 38 -15.47 0.25 -12.14
CA SER A 38 -15.21 -1.15 -12.42
C SER A 38 -14.30 -1.83 -11.40
N TRP A 39 -13.82 -1.09 -10.39
CA TRP A 39 -12.84 -1.59 -9.43
C TRP A 39 -13.46 -2.53 -8.39
N ASP A 40 -12.79 -3.66 -8.13
CA ASP A 40 -13.15 -4.66 -7.12
C ASP A 40 -12.69 -4.32 -5.69
N TYR A 41 -12.16 -3.12 -5.48
CA TYR A 41 -11.58 -2.61 -4.21
C TYR A 41 -10.41 -3.41 -3.71
N ARG A 42 -9.67 -4.08 -4.59
CA ARG A 42 -8.43 -4.78 -4.25
C ARG A 42 -7.20 -3.99 -4.65
N THR A 43 -6.18 -4.05 -3.80
CA THR A 43 -4.90 -3.42 -4.10
C THR A 43 -3.97 -4.38 -4.83
N SER A 44 -3.27 -3.86 -5.81
CA SER A 44 -2.13 -4.50 -6.48
C SER A 44 -1.16 -3.44 -6.98
N GLU A 45 0.05 -3.84 -7.38
CA GLU A 45 1.03 -2.90 -7.94
C GLU A 45 0.59 -2.30 -9.28
N GLU A 46 -0.25 -3.00 -10.03
CA GLU A 46 -0.77 -2.58 -11.35
C GLU A 46 -2.04 -1.73 -11.25
N SER A 47 -2.65 -1.63 -10.07
CA SER A 47 -3.96 -0.99 -9.90
C SER A 47 -3.90 0.52 -10.01
N VAL A 48 -4.42 1.06 -11.09
CA VAL A 48 -4.68 2.51 -11.27
C VAL A 48 -5.80 2.98 -10.34
N ALA A 49 -6.85 2.18 -10.17
CA ALA A 49 -7.94 2.49 -9.26
C ALA A 49 -7.45 2.72 -7.83
N MET A 50 -6.48 1.90 -7.36
CA MET A 50 -5.86 2.09 -6.05
C MET A 50 -5.13 3.43 -5.95
N THR A 51 -4.42 3.85 -6.99
CA THR A 51 -3.76 5.17 -7.02
C THR A 51 -4.78 6.29 -6.86
N LEU A 52 -5.79 6.33 -7.72
CA LEU A 52 -6.86 7.33 -7.68
C LEU A 52 -7.56 7.37 -6.32
N ALA A 53 -7.93 6.21 -5.80
CA ALA A 53 -8.63 6.09 -4.52
C ALA A 53 -7.77 6.53 -3.33
N HIS A 54 -6.49 6.16 -3.31
CA HIS A 54 -5.55 6.57 -2.27
C HIS A 54 -5.40 8.09 -2.20
N PHE A 55 -5.17 8.71 -3.34
CA PHE A 55 -5.03 10.17 -3.42
C PHE A 55 -6.34 10.86 -3.07
N TYR A 56 -7.47 10.37 -3.57
CA TYR A 56 -8.79 10.92 -3.24
C TYR A 56 -9.08 10.84 -1.75
N GLY A 57 -9.00 9.67 -1.13
CA GLY A 57 -9.26 9.51 0.29
C GLY A 57 -8.27 10.29 1.17
N THR A 58 -6.99 10.41 0.74
CA THR A 58 -5.98 11.19 1.46
C THR A 58 -6.26 12.68 1.39
N LEU A 59 -6.56 13.20 0.19
CA LEU A 59 -6.84 14.62 -0.01
C LEU A 59 -8.14 15.01 0.66
N TYR A 60 -9.18 14.19 0.53
CA TYR A 60 -10.47 14.44 1.15
C TYR A 60 -10.35 14.48 2.68
N SER A 61 -9.56 13.59 3.27
CA SER A 61 -9.31 13.63 4.72
C SER A 61 -8.57 14.86 5.21
N LYS A 62 -7.82 15.53 4.34
CA LYS A 62 -7.08 16.75 4.66
C LYS A 62 -7.92 18.01 4.47
N LYS A 63 -8.68 18.06 3.40
CA LYS A 63 -9.37 19.27 2.91
C LYS A 63 -10.89 19.22 3.03
N GLY A 64 -11.49 18.02 3.09
CA GLY A 64 -12.93 17.85 3.12
C GLY A 64 -13.55 18.50 4.36
N ASN A 65 -14.66 19.21 4.16
CA ASN A 65 -15.44 19.79 5.24
C ASN A 65 -16.08 18.67 6.06
N ARG A 66 -16.12 18.85 7.36
CA ARG A 66 -16.74 17.92 8.29
C ARG A 66 -17.56 18.66 9.32
N PRO A 67 -18.79 18.21 9.63
CA PRO A 67 -19.69 18.90 10.52
C PRO A 67 -19.25 18.82 12.00
N ALA A 68 -18.42 17.82 12.35
CA ALA A 68 -17.95 17.57 13.71
C ALA A 68 -16.63 16.79 13.71
N PRO A 69 -15.93 16.67 14.85
CA PRO A 69 -14.84 15.71 14.99
C PRO A 69 -15.34 14.28 14.72
N MET A 70 -14.63 13.55 13.85
CA MET A 70 -14.97 12.20 13.42
C MET A 70 -13.76 11.29 13.51
N ASN A 71 -13.97 10.05 13.91
CA ASN A 71 -12.96 9.00 13.75
C ASN A 71 -12.81 8.61 12.27
N ASN A 72 -11.81 7.79 11.94
CA ASN A 72 -11.53 7.45 10.54
C ASN A 72 -12.70 6.74 9.83
N MET A 73 -13.44 5.88 10.53
CA MET A 73 -14.56 5.13 9.93
C MET A 73 -15.78 6.04 9.68
N GLU A 74 -16.09 6.91 10.64
CA GLU A 74 -17.13 7.92 10.51
C GLU A 74 -16.81 8.88 9.36
N LEU A 75 -15.56 9.33 9.26
CA LEU A 75 -15.10 10.21 8.20
C LEU A 75 -15.27 9.58 6.81
N ILE A 76 -14.87 8.30 6.66
CA ILE A 76 -15.02 7.56 5.40
C ILE A 76 -16.51 7.41 5.04
N SER A 77 -17.37 7.09 6.00
CA SER A 77 -18.81 6.98 5.80
C SER A 77 -19.41 8.31 5.38
N TYR A 78 -19.09 9.38 6.09
CA TYR A 78 -19.57 10.73 5.79
C TYR A 78 -19.16 11.17 4.36
N PHE A 79 -17.90 11.03 3.99
CA PHE A 79 -17.42 11.38 2.66
C PHE A 79 -17.99 10.48 1.56
N GLY A 80 -18.33 9.25 1.89
CA GLY A 80 -18.92 8.29 0.95
C GLY A 80 -20.41 8.51 0.69
N SER A 81 -21.16 9.14 1.61
CA SER A 81 -22.62 9.20 1.51
C SER A 81 -23.26 10.56 1.77
N GLU A 82 -22.69 11.37 2.68
CA GLU A 82 -23.39 12.55 3.20
C GLU A 82 -22.79 13.89 2.74
N SER A 83 -21.51 13.92 2.39
CA SER A 83 -20.84 15.15 1.98
C SER A 83 -21.34 15.69 0.65
N PRO A 84 -21.24 17.00 0.38
CA PRO A 84 -21.76 17.63 -0.84
C PRO A 84 -21.18 17.02 -2.13
N ILE A 85 -22.01 16.89 -3.16
CA ILE A 85 -21.63 16.35 -4.49
C ILE A 85 -20.51 17.18 -5.11
N GLU A 86 -20.64 18.50 -5.09
CA GLU A 86 -19.67 19.44 -5.66
C GLU A 86 -18.31 19.31 -4.98
N GLU A 87 -18.29 19.06 -3.68
CA GLU A 87 -17.05 18.88 -2.94
C GLU A 87 -16.34 17.59 -3.34
N ARG A 88 -17.07 16.47 -3.49
CA ARG A 88 -16.52 15.19 -3.95
C ARG A 88 -15.86 15.34 -5.31
N ILE A 89 -16.56 15.97 -6.26
CA ILE A 89 -16.08 16.21 -7.63
C ILE A 89 -14.87 17.15 -7.63
N SER A 90 -14.94 18.27 -6.89
CA SER A 90 -13.85 19.24 -6.81
C SER A 90 -12.56 18.61 -6.28
N ILE A 91 -12.66 17.83 -5.20
CA ILE A 91 -11.50 17.15 -4.62
C ILE A 91 -10.95 16.08 -5.57
N PHE A 92 -11.81 15.35 -6.27
CA PHE A 92 -11.35 14.34 -7.25
C PHE A 92 -10.68 14.99 -8.46
N LYS A 93 -11.18 16.14 -8.93
CA LYS A 93 -10.53 16.92 -9.98
C LYS A 93 -9.13 17.38 -9.56
N GLU A 94 -8.95 17.81 -8.31
CA GLU A 94 -7.63 18.18 -7.77
C GLU A 94 -6.69 16.95 -7.74
N VAL A 95 -7.21 15.76 -7.44
CA VAL A 95 -6.42 14.50 -7.46
C VAL A 95 -5.92 14.21 -8.87
N VAL A 96 -6.80 14.24 -9.87
CA VAL A 96 -6.42 14.01 -11.28
C VAL A 96 -5.36 14.99 -11.72
N SER A 97 -5.58 16.29 -11.49
CA SER A 97 -4.61 17.36 -11.83
C SER A 97 -3.28 17.20 -11.11
N LYS A 98 -3.29 16.75 -9.84
CA LYS A 98 -2.06 16.48 -9.09
C LYS A 98 -1.28 15.33 -9.69
N LEU A 99 -1.93 14.23 -10.05
CA LEU A 99 -1.28 13.06 -10.65
C LEU A 99 -0.67 13.43 -12.00
N GLU A 100 -1.37 14.21 -12.83
CA GLU A 100 -0.85 14.73 -14.08
C GLU A 100 0.39 15.62 -13.88
N SER A 101 0.34 16.52 -12.90
CA SER A 101 1.47 17.39 -12.57
C SER A 101 2.68 16.65 -12.03
N ASP A 102 2.47 15.66 -11.17
CA ASP A 102 3.56 14.92 -10.50
C ASP A 102 4.19 13.86 -11.41
N PHE A 103 3.37 13.19 -12.22
CA PHE A 103 3.78 12.01 -12.98
C PHE A 103 3.56 12.13 -14.50
N GLY A 104 3.01 13.24 -14.97
CA GLY A 104 2.71 13.45 -16.39
C GLY A 104 1.45 12.79 -16.89
N ASN A 105 0.80 11.95 -16.07
CA ASN A 105 -0.43 11.23 -16.39
C ASN A 105 -1.15 10.84 -15.09
N TRP A 106 -2.49 10.93 -15.08
CA TRP A 106 -3.29 10.44 -13.97
C TRP A 106 -3.47 8.91 -13.98
N ASN A 107 -3.36 8.27 -15.15
CA ASN A 107 -3.50 6.81 -15.33
C ASN A 107 -2.20 6.10 -14.95
N ILE A 108 -1.81 6.20 -13.70
CA ILE A 108 -0.56 5.65 -13.19
C ILE A 108 -0.80 4.47 -12.23
N PRO A 109 -0.15 3.30 -12.44
CA PRO A 109 -0.24 2.15 -11.55
C PRO A 109 0.22 2.47 -10.14
N TRP A 110 -0.40 1.83 -9.14
CA TRP A 110 -0.08 2.04 -7.73
C TRP A 110 1.39 1.78 -7.40
N GLY A 111 1.98 0.74 -7.97
CA GLY A 111 3.40 0.42 -7.76
C GLY A 111 4.38 1.46 -8.28
N GLU A 112 3.97 2.32 -9.23
CA GLU A 112 4.83 3.43 -9.68
C GLU A 112 4.88 4.57 -8.66
N VAL A 113 3.88 4.66 -7.80
CA VAL A 113 3.76 5.68 -6.75
C VAL A 113 4.19 5.15 -5.39
N ASN A 114 3.77 3.94 -5.05
CA ASN A 114 3.99 3.31 -3.74
C ASN A 114 5.19 2.38 -3.78
N ARG A 115 6.28 2.78 -3.11
CA ARG A 115 7.60 2.18 -3.29
C ARG A 115 8.19 1.64 -1.98
N TYR A 116 8.99 0.60 -2.12
CA TYR A 116 9.95 0.19 -1.10
C TYR A 116 11.36 0.62 -1.54
N GLN A 117 12.06 1.28 -0.62
CA GLN A 117 13.45 1.69 -0.85
C GLN A 117 14.23 1.50 0.44
N ARG A 118 15.40 0.92 0.34
CA ARG A 118 16.37 0.78 1.42
C ARG A 118 17.75 1.14 0.89
N LEU A 119 18.27 2.30 1.31
CA LEU A 119 19.50 2.87 0.76
C LEU A 119 20.73 2.57 1.61
N ASN A 120 20.55 2.44 2.93
CA ASN A 120 21.61 2.21 3.89
C ASN A 120 21.06 1.49 5.14
N GLY A 121 21.89 1.35 6.16
CA GLY A 121 21.53 0.72 7.44
C GLY A 121 20.75 1.62 8.41
N ASP A 122 20.49 2.87 8.06
CA ASP A 122 19.82 3.81 8.96
C ASP A 122 18.34 3.44 9.16
N ILE A 123 17.84 3.65 10.37
CA ILE A 123 16.42 3.47 10.69
C ILE A 123 15.56 4.50 9.95
N ARG A 124 16.09 5.71 9.76
CA ARG A 124 15.41 6.78 9.01
C ARG A 124 16.08 6.95 7.65
N GLN A 125 15.43 6.47 6.62
CA GLN A 125 15.93 6.57 5.25
C GLN A 125 15.67 7.97 4.67
N ALA A 126 16.66 8.51 3.97
CA ALA A 126 16.50 9.70 3.11
C ALA A 126 16.10 9.22 1.71
N PHE A 127 14.79 8.99 1.52
CA PHE A 127 14.24 8.47 0.26
C PHE A 127 14.49 9.44 -0.91
N ASP A 128 14.68 8.86 -2.10
CA ASP A 128 15.09 9.56 -3.31
C ASP A 128 14.44 8.92 -4.54
N ASP A 129 13.70 9.71 -5.32
CA ASP A 129 12.98 9.24 -6.52
C ASP A 129 13.93 8.82 -7.65
N GLU A 130 15.17 9.28 -7.65
CA GLU A 130 16.19 8.97 -8.67
C GLU A 130 16.94 7.67 -8.37
N LYS A 131 16.86 7.18 -7.12
CA LYS A 131 17.52 5.93 -6.72
C LYS A 131 16.62 4.71 -6.90
N PRO A 132 17.23 3.53 -7.08
CA PRO A 132 16.46 2.28 -7.22
C PRO A 132 15.46 2.08 -6.09
N SER A 133 14.27 1.65 -6.45
CA SER A 133 13.21 1.28 -5.51
C SER A 133 12.30 0.23 -6.14
N MET A 134 11.57 -0.52 -5.33
CA MET A 134 10.67 -1.58 -5.82
C MET A 134 9.21 -1.16 -5.72
N PRO A 135 8.36 -1.52 -6.70
CA PRO A 135 6.92 -1.34 -6.61
C PRO A 135 6.36 -2.19 -5.47
N ILE A 136 5.39 -1.64 -4.75
CA ILE A 136 4.66 -2.34 -3.68
C ILE A 136 3.17 -2.21 -3.90
N GLY A 137 2.50 -3.36 -4.06
CA GLY A 137 1.05 -3.44 -4.23
C GLY A 137 0.24 -3.29 -2.95
N PHE A 138 0.88 -3.21 -1.77
CA PHE A 138 0.19 -3.15 -0.49
C PHE A 138 -0.42 -1.78 -0.21
N ALA A 139 -1.35 -1.74 0.76
CA ALA A 139 -2.03 -0.52 1.16
C ALA A 139 -1.87 -0.21 2.65
N SER A 140 -2.16 1.02 3.01
CA SER A 140 -2.20 1.45 4.42
C SER A 140 -3.33 0.76 5.18
N GLY A 141 -3.06 0.37 6.44
CA GLY A 141 -4.07 -0.11 7.37
C GLY A 141 -5.24 0.87 7.60
N ARG A 142 -5.05 2.14 7.31
CA ARG A 142 -6.11 3.15 7.28
C ARG A 142 -7.26 2.77 6.32
N TRP A 143 -6.94 2.08 5.23
CA TRP A 143 -7.91 1.64 4.24
C TRP A 143 -8.51 0.27 4.53
N GLY A 144 -8.12 -0.34 5.65
CA GLY A 144 -8.58 -1.66 6.07
C GLY A 144 -7.68 -2.82 5.63
N ALA A 145 -6.49 -2.53 5.10
CA ALA A 145 -5.53 -3.58 4.73
C ALA A 145 -5.11 -4.38 5.97
N LEU A 146 -5.21 -5.72 5.91
CA LEU A 146 -4.78 -6.61 7.00
C LEU A 146 -3.26 -6.68 7.12
N ALA A 147 -2.54 -6.77 5.99
CA ALA A 147 -1.10 -6.59 5.99
C ALA A 147 -0.81 -5.14 5.61
N ALA A 148 -0.72 -4.30 6.61
CA ALA A 148 -0.60 -2.87 6.44
C ALA A 148 0.79 -2.45 5.96
N TYR A 149 0.83 -1.56 4.97
CA TYR A 149 2.04 -0.91 4.47
C TYR A 149 1.82 0.60 4.47
N GLY A 150 2.37 1.27 5.46
CA GLY A 150 2.26 2.71 5.62
C GLY A 150 3.40 3.43 4.91
N ALA A 151 3.09 4.11 3.82
CA ALA A 151 4.02 4.92 3.05
C ALA A 151 3.74 6.41 3.22
N ARG A 152 4.77 7.23 3.00
CA ARG A 152 4.68 8.69 3.04
C ARG A 152 5.64 9.35 2.05
N TYR A 153 5.35 10.59 1.72
CA TYR A 153 6.31 11.47 1.03
C TYR A 153 7.53 11.75 1.91
N ASN A 154 8.67 11.86 1.30
CA ASN A 154 9.80 12.58 1.83
C ASN A 154 9.82 14.01 1.24
N ASN A 155 10.58 14.94 1.81
CA ASN A 155 10.45 16.37 1.52
C ASN A 155 10.51 16.76 0.03
N ASN A 156 11.20 15.99 -0.81
CA ASN A 156 11.39 16.28 -2.23
C ASN A 156 10.94 15.13 -3.15
N THR A 157 10.15 14.17 -2.66
CA THR A 157 9.72 13.04 -3.47
C THR A 157 8.30 13.21 -3.99
N LYS A 158 8.05 12.80 -5.23
CA LYS A 158 6.71 12.64 -5.81
C LYS A 158 6.13 11.27 -5.47
N LYS A 159 6.98 10.24 -5.35
CA LYS A 159 6.63 8.91 -4.90
C LYS A 159 6.51 8.86 -3.38
N ILE A 160 5.78 7.88 -2.88
CA ILE A 160 5.65 7.59 -1.45
C ILE A 160 6.41 6.32 -1.10
N TYR A 161 7.08 6.33 0.03
CA TYR A 161 7.96 5.26 0.46
C TYR A 161 7.51 4.68 1.79
N GLY A 162 7.59 3.34 1.89
CA GLY A 162 7.23 2.61 3.10
C GLY A 162 8.08 3.02 4.31
N THR A 163 7.42 3.35 5.39
CA THR A 163 8.06 3.77 6.65
C THR A 163 7.58 3.01 7.88
N ARG A 164 6.48 2.28 7.75
CA ARG A 164 5.84 1.51 8.84
C ARG A 164 4.90 0.47 8.27
N GLY A 165 4.58 -0.53 9.05
CA GLY A 165 3.61 -1.56 8.67
C GLY A 165 4.05 -2.94 9.16
N ASN A 166 3.51 -3.97 8.53
CA ASN A 166 3.84 -5.35 8.82
C ASN A 166 5.14 -5.75 8.11
N SER A 167 6.26 -5.53 8.76
CA SER A 167 7.59 -5.90 8.23
C SER A 167 7.88 -7.40 8.39
N PHE A 168 7.20 -8.07 9.29
CA PHE A 168 7.20 -9.52 9.45
C PHE A 168 5.76 -10.01 9.45
N VAL A 169 5.45 -10.98 8.58
CA VAL A 169 4.15 -11.62 8.51
C VAL A 169 4.35 -13.13 8.65
N ALA A 170 3.56 -13.76 9.51
CA ALA A 170 3.52 -15.19 9.68
C ALA A 170 2.10 -15.71 9.51
N VAL A 171 1.96 -16.82 8.79
CA VAL A 171 0.71 -17.58 8.69
C VAL A 171 0.96 -18.94 9.28
N VAL A 172 0.19 -19.30 10.29
CA VAL A 172 0.34 -20.56 11.04
C VAL A 172 -0.95 -21.37 10.94
N GLU A 173 -0.84 -22.57 10.42
CA GLU A 173 -1.91 -23.57 10.39
C GLU A 173 -1.76 -24.52 11.57
N PHE A 174 -2.73 -24.52 12.47
CA PHE A 174 -2.80 -25.44 13.62
C PHE A 174 -3.53 -26.73 13.22
N GLY A 175 -2.93 -27.86 13.58
CA GLY A 175 -3.46 -29.18 13.28
C GLY A 175 -2.62 -30.26 13.99
N PRO A 176 -2.79 -31.56 13.65
CA PRO A 176 -1.94 -32.62 14.16
C PRO A 176 -0.44 -32.37 13.95
N ARG A 177 -0.10 -31.65 12.89
CA ARG A 177 1.23 -31.13 12.60
C ARG A 177 1.11 -29.65 12.25
N VAL A 178 1.75 -28.81 13.05
CA VAL A 178 1.79 -27.35 12.79
C VAL A 178 2.59 -27.05 11.52
N LYS A 179 2.02 -26.20 10.67
CA LYS A 179 2.71 -25.64 9.49
C LYS A 179 2.78 -24.15 9.62
N ALA A 180 3.91 -23.55 9.27
CA ALA A 180 4.07 -22.11 9.29
C ALA A 180 4.79 -21.60 8.04
N LYS A 181 4.35 -20.45 7.58
CA LYS A 181 5.00 -19.69 6.51
C LYS A 181 5.28 -18.28 6.98
N THR A 182 6.41 -17.73 6.58
CA THR A 182 6.82 -16.37 6.98
C THR A 182 7.32 -15.56 5.80
N ILE A 183 7.24 -14.25 5.95
CA ILE A 183 7.81 -13.29 5.01
C ILE A 183 8.38 -12.11 5.81
N LEU A 184 9.48 -11.53 5.34
CA LEU A 184 10.18 -10.42 5.98
C LEU A 184 10.42 -9.31 4.95
N ALA A 185 10.13 -8.07 5.33
CA ALA A 185 10.48 -6.90 4.52
C ALA A 185 11.99 -6.63 4.57
N GLY A 186 12.63 -6.43 3.43
CA GLY A 186 14.04 -6.12 3.33
C GLY A 186 14.96 -7.31 3.52
N GLY A 187 15.78 -7.30 4.55
CA GLY A 187 16.74 -8.33 4.89
C GLY A 187 17.13 -8.26 6.36
N GLN A 188 18.02 -9.15 6.81
CA GLN A 188 18.40 -9.27 8.22
C GLN A 188 19.74 -8.59 8.57
N SER A 189 20.41 -7.94 7.61
CA SER A 189 21.63 -7.18 7.82
C SER A 189 21.37 -5.68 7.76
N GLY A 190 22.02 -4.90 8.63
CA GLY A 190 22.07 -3.44 8.55
C GLY A 190 23.19 -2.93 7.62
N ASN A 191 24.10 -3.80 7.18
CA ASN A 191 25.21 -3.45 6.29
C ASN A 191 24.78 -3.57 4.82
N PRO A 192 24.79 -2.49 4.01
CA PRO A 192 24.45 -2.52 2.59
C PRO A 192 25.32 -3.46 1.75
N GLU A 193 26.54 -3.75 2.15
CA GLU A 193 27.45 -4.68 1.47
C GLU A 193 27.13 -6.16 1.75
N SER A 194 26.29 -6.43 2.74
CA SER A 194 25.89 -7.79 3.06
C SER A 194 24.90 -8.35 2.03
N PRO A 195 25.06 -9.61 1.59
CA PRO A 195 24.06 -10.27 0.74
C PRO A 195 22.69 -10.42 1.42
N HIS A 196 22.63 -10.18 2.74
CA HIS A 196 21.39 -10.23 3.51
C HIS A 196 20.84 -8.84 3.84
N PHE A 197 21.28 -7.79 3.14
CA PHE A 197 20.77 -6.45 3.33
C PHE A 197 19.32 -6.31 2.84
N ASP A 198 19.03 -6.81 1.65
CA ASP A 198 17.71 -6.68 0.98
C ASP A 198 17.23 -7.96 0.27
N ASP A 199 17.85 -9.11 0.53
CA ASP A 199 17.57 -10.39 -0.11
C ASP A 199 16.14 -10.90 0.05
N GLN A 200 15.38 -10.35 0.99
CA GLN A 200 13.97 -10.69 1.22
C GLN A 200 12.99 -9.61 0.72
N ALA A 201 13.49 -8.52 0.17
CA ALA A 201 12.64 -7.44 -0.31
C ALA A 201 11.76 -7.84 -1.50
N ILE A 202 12.32 -8.55 -2.50
CA ILE A 202 11.54 -9.06 -3.64
C ILE A 202 10.50 -10.10 -3.20
N PRO A 203 10.84 -11.15 -2.43
CA PRO A 203 9.84 -12.05 -1.87
C PRO A 203 8.73 -11.33 -1.10
N TYR A 204 9.07 -10.30 -0.31
CA TYR A 204 8.09 -9.49 0.40
C TYR A 204 7.15 -8.76 -0.55
N ALA A 205 7.69 -8.04 -1.52
CA ALA A 205 6.91 -7.29 -2.50
C ALA A 205 5.95 -8.18 -3.31
N LYS A 206 6.38 -9.43 -3.60
CA LYS A 206 5.63 -10.42 -4.39
C LYS A 206 4.81 -11.40 -3.54
N VAL A 207 4.71 -11.19 -2.22
CA VAL A 207 3.97 -12.08 -1.29
C VAL A 207 4.45 -13.55 -1.36
N GLN A 208 5.73 -13.77 -1.59
CA GLN A 208 6.34 -15.08 -1.70
C GLN A 208 6.78 -15.59 -0.33
N PHE A 209 5.87 -16.23 0.39
CA PHE A 209 6.15 -16.78 1.71
C PHE A 209 7.11 -17.96 1.63
N LYS A 210 8.08 -17.98 2.55
CA LYS A 210 8.94 -19.13 2.83
C LYS A 210 8.37 -19.98 3.96
N GLU A 211 8.56 -21.29 3.87
CA GLU A 211 8.19 -22.18 4.95
C GLU A 211 9.13 -22.03 6.15
N ALA A 212 8.56 -21.93 7.34
CA ALA A 212 9.27 -21.95 8.60
C ALA A 212 9.28 -23.39 9.15
N ALA A 213 10.46 -24.02 9.15
CA ALA A 213 10.61 -25.34 9.73
C ALA A 213 10.50 -25.25 11.26
N PHE A 214 9.58 -26.03 11.86
CA PHE A 214 9.36 -26.09 13.30
C PHE A 214 9.90 -27.36 13.91
N TYR A 215 9.66 -28.52 13.30
CA TYR A 215 10.08 -29.81 13.82
C TYR A 215 11.55 -30.09 13.52
N LYS A 216 12.22 -30.76 14.47
CA LYS A 216 13.66 -31.04 14.36
C LYS A 216 14.03 -31.77 13.06
N GLU A 217 13.22 -32.74 12.65
CA GLU A 217 13.46 -33.49 11.41
C GLU A 217 13.34 -32.61 10.15
N ASP A 218 12.43 -31.61 10.15
CA ASP A 218 12.29 -30.67 9.02
C ASP A 218 13.45 -29.67 9.01
N VAL A 219 13.90 -29.22 10.19
CA VAL A 219 15.10 -28.38 10.30
C VAL A 219 16.32 -29.10 9.77
N LEU A 220 16.55 -30.34 10.20
CA LEU A 220 17.72 -31.12 9.78
C LEU A 220 17.72 -31.42 8.27
N LYS A 221 16.56 -31.67 7.66
CA LYS A 221 16.46 -31.88 6.20
C LYS A 221 16.82 -30.63 5.40
N ARG A 222 16.65 -29.44 5.96
CA ARG A 222 16.85 -28.15 5.28
C ARG A 222 18.17 -27.49 5.65
N ALA A 223 18.83 -27.95 6.72
CA ALA A 223 20.09 -27.40 7.20
C ALA A 223 21.19 -27.59 6.16
N LYS A 224 21.79 -26.49 5.73
CA LYS A 224 22.98 -26.50 4.85
C LYS A 224 24.28 -26.46 5.68
N ILE A 225 24.23 -25.82 6.82
CA ILE A 225 25.37 -25.64 7.75
C ILE A 225 24.84 -25.86 9.16
N SER A 226 25.65 -26.55 9.98
CA SER A 226 25.41 -26.67 11.41
C SER A 226 26.65 -26.22 12.16
N TYR A 227 26.48 -25.34 13.13
CA TYR A 227 27.58 -24.85 13.97
C TYR A 227 27.09 -24.59 15.40
N LYS A 228 28.03 -24.53 16.32
CA LYS A 228 27.76 -24.07 17.69
C LYS A 228 28.33 -22.66 17.84
N PRO A 229 27.56 -21.66 18.33
CA PRO A 229 28.09 -20.32 18.56
C PRO A 229 29.32 -20.34 19.49
N GLY A 230 30.36 -19.62 19.09
CA GLY A 230 31.63 -19.55 19.86
C GLY A 230 32.57 -20.73 19.66
N MET A 231 32.28 -21.64 18.75
CA MET A 231 33.22 -22.70 18.31
C MET A 231 33.53 -22.41 16.83
N GLU A 232 34.74 -21.88 16.58
CA GLU A 232 35.36 -21.77 15.25
C GLU A 232 35.99 -23.10 14.85
#